data_d8ba3fcce250d0b00297b8dc7a144838
#
_entry.id   d8ba3fcce250d0b00297b8dc7a144838
#
_cell.length_a   1.000
_cell.length_b   1.000
_cell.length_c   1.000
_cell.angle_alpha   90.00
_cell.angle_beta   90.00
_cell.angle_gamma   90.00
#
_symmetry.space_group_name_H-M   'P 1'
#
loop_
_entity.id
_entity.type
_entity.pdbx_description
1 polymer ?
#
loop_
_entity_poly.entity_id
_entity_poly.type
_entity_poly.pdbx_seq_one_letter_code
_entity_poly.pdbx_strand_id
1 'polypeptide(L)'
;MFYGNAILTIFLAFSGVGGAGDGADSVHTEIIDTLTVLQAEQLLAERNAELRLARLACTEAEANARQARRWENPEVSGIYNLYNPLNSRWLDPGNDGEVDISVSQPLPIGRSHRIGRSDAELRASQADYDWTAFSLSMQMKRQLCELWAAQRRAALIEGELESVERILDAYRRNPQAVSLVEVRRLETLRLGLLSEQLERQATVAECKTALAIMLGLEETEFGIGELDLNDESAPSDSILEQSALLRYHASLCEAADAEIRLQKALAWPRVSVGVEYDKNGNIGHNFWAVGASITLPLFDRNRGAIRSAEVERDRRQTMHAVAERELRQQLALAAGRMAQYRRLVAESDSLAEWDIEGVERQYLAHNISLLELIDIYTAWREAQEMMVASRGTLLTAAIDYNLAAGTEVYRIVDRQ
;
A
#
# COMPACT_ATOMS: atom_id res chain seq x y z
N MET A 1 -44.27 -43.67 30.94
CA MET A 1 -43.66 -44.08 29.65
C MET A 1 -44.04 -43.07 28.60
N PHE A 2 -43.04 -42.64 27.87
CA PHE A 2 -43.00 -41.67 26.76
C PHE A 2 -43.01 -40.20 27.11
N TYR A 3 -41.78 -39.68 27.17
CA TYR A 3 -41.39 -38.28 27.06
C TYR A 3 -41.55 -37.80 25.63
N GLY A 4 -42.20 -36.67 25.41
CA GLY A 4 -42.21 -35.96 24.15
C GLY A 4 -41.59 -34.58 24.34
N ASN A 5 -40.31 -34.43 24.03
CA ASN A 5 -39.61 -33.13 23.97
C ASN A 5 -40.13 -32.34 22.78
N ALA A 6 -40.85 -31.25 23.02
CA ALA A 6 -41.12 -30.25 22.01
C ALA A 6 -40.03 -29.19 22.05
N ILE A 7 -39.01 -29.38 21.21
CA ILE A 7 -38.02 -28.32 20.90
C ILE A 7 -38.66 -27.41 19.91
N LEU A 8 -38.92 -26.16 20.32
CA LEU A 8 -39.39 -25.09 19.45
C LEU A 8 -38.21 -24.58 18.59
N THR A 9 -38.09 -25.16 17.39
CA THR A 9 -37.11 -24.74 16.40
C THR A 9 -37.66 -23.53 15.62
N ILE A 10 -37.17 -22.36 15.91
CA ILE A 10 -37.43 -21.17 15.10
C ILE A 10 -36.57 -21.26 13.84
N PHE A 11 -37.19 -21.63 12.72
CA PHE A 11 -36.57 -21.55 11.39
C PHE A 11 -36.56 -20.08 10.94
N LEU A 12 -35.41 -19.43 10.99
CA LEU A 12 -35.15 -18.23 10.24
C LEU A 12 -34.84 -18.65 8.78
N ALA A 13 -35.82 -18.43 7.89
CA ALA A 13 -35.60 -18.58 6.47
C ALA A 13 -34.65 -17.50 5.96
N PHE A 14 -33.39 -17.86 5.73
CA PHE A 14 -32.47 -17.06 4.93
C PHE A 14 -32.80 -17.30 3.46
N SER A 15 -33.46 -16.33 2.81
CA SER A 15 -33.57 -16.30 1.36
C SER A 15 -32.21 -15.95 0.78
N GLY A 16 -31.49 -16.97 0.30
CA GLY A 16 -30.27 -16.82 -0.46
C GLY A 16 -30.59 -16.18 -1.83
N VAL A 17 -30.04 -15.02 -2.07
CA VAL A 17 -29.87 -14.49 -3.43
C VAL A 17 -28.56 -15.08 -3.94
N GLY A 18 -28.68 -16.15 -4.71
CA GLY A 18 -27.60 -16.68 -5.53
C GLY A 18 -27.42 -15.79 -6.75
N GLY A 19 -26.28 -15.17 -6.85
CA GLY A 19 -25.74 -14.53 -8.03
C GLY A 19 -24.35 -15.10 -8.29
N ALA A 20 -24.30 -16.28 -8.90
CA ALA A 20 -23.07 -16.77 -9.51
C ALA A 20 -22.89 -16.05 -10.84
N GLY A 21 -21.98 -15.09 -10.86
CA GLY A 21 -21.40 -14.53 -12.06
C GLY A 21 -20.00 -15.13 -12.21
N ASP A 22 -19.91 -16.28 -12.85
CA ASP A 22 -18.65 -16.78 -13.43
C ASP A 22 -18.27 -15.87 -14.60
N GLY A 23 -17.55 -14.81 -14.30
CA GLY A 23 -16.74 -14.08 -15.25
C GLY A 23 -15.31 -14.57 -15.10
N ALA A 24 -14.97 -15.66 -15.76
CA ALA A 24 -13.59 -15.94 -16.11
C ALA A 24 -13.18 -14.84 -17.10
N ASP A 25 -12.69 -13.72 -16.57
CA ASP A 25 -11.92 -12.76 -17.34
C ASP A 25 -10.72 -13.54 -17.88
N SER A 26 -10.80 -13.83 -19.18
CA SER A 26 -9.65 -14.25 -19.95
C SER A 26 -8.63 -13.11 -19.84
N VAL A 27 -7.64 -13.31 -18.97
CA VAL A 27 -6.47 -12.45 -18.88
C VAL A 27 -5.81 -12.54 -20.25
N HIS A 28 -6.08 -11.55 -21.10
CA HIS A 28 -5.28 -11.32 -22.30
C HIS A 28 -3.88 -11.01 -21.79
N THR A 29 -2.98 -11.96 -21.92
CA THR A 29 -1.55 -11.78 -21.70
C THR A 29 -1.08 -10.85 -22.82
N GLU A 30 -1.14 -9.55 -22.59
CA GLU A 30 -0.51 -8.56 -23.47
C GLU A 30 1.00 -8.72 -23.30
N ILE A 31 1.68 -9.15 -24.36
CA ILE A 31 3.14 -9.15 -24.43
C ILE A 31 3.57 -7.68 -24.45
N ILE A 32 4.10 -7.20 -23.33
CA ILE A 32 4.58 -5.83 -23.17
C ILE A 32 6.06 -5.82 -23.59
N ASP A 33 6.37 -5.47 -24.83
CA ASP A 33 7.76 -5.33 -25.28
C ASP A 33 8.52 -4.23 -24.54
N THR A 34 7.86 -3.10 -24.30
CA THR A 34 8.44 -1.96 -23.57
C THR A 34 7.41 -1.39 -22.62
N LEU A 35 7.71 -1.44 -21.32
CA LEU A 35 6.86 -0.92 -20.26
C LEU A 35 7.15 0.57 -20.05
N THR A 36 6.13 1.41 -20.21
CA THR A 36 6.22 2.84 -19.93
C THR A 36 5.85 3.15 -18.48
N VAL A 37 6.29 4.30 -17.95
CA VAL A 37 5.93 4.75 -16.60
C VAL A 37 4.42 4.83 -16.42
N LEU A 38 3.70 5.35 -17.42
CA LEU A 38 2.23 5.46 -17.37
C LEU A 38 1.54 4.09 -17.34
N GLN A 39 1.99 3.14 -18.16
CA GLN A 39 1.47 1.78 -18.14
C GLN A 39 1.72 1.09 -16.79
N ALA A 40 2.91 1.29 -16.22
CA ALA A 40 3.24 0.77 -14.89
C ALA A 40 2.32 1.34 -13.80
N GLU A 41 2.00 2.64 -13.84
CA GLU A 41 1.04 3.27 -12.91
C GLU A 41 -0.38 2.69 -13.06
N GLN A 42 -0.83 2.44 -14.28
CA GLN A 42 -2.14 1.82 -14.55
C GLN A 42 -2.20 0.39 -14.01
N LEU A 43 -1.18 -0.43 -14.31
CA LEU A 43 -1.08 -1.81 -13.82
C LEU A 43 -1.02 -1.88 -12.30
N LEU A 44 -0.26 -0.98 -11.66
CA LEU A 44 -0.19 -0.85 -10.20
C LEU A 44 -1.59 -0.59 -9.62
N ALA A 45 -2.32 0.37 -10.19
CA ALA A 45 -3.65 0.74 -9.69
C ALA A 45 -4.68 -0.39 -9.85
N GLU A 46 -4.56 -1.21 -10.90
CA GLU A 46 -5.51 -2.27 -11.22
C GLU A 46 -5.19 -3.60 -10.53
N ARG A 47 -3.91 -3.98 -10.47
CA ARG A 47 -3.48 -5.35 -10.13
C ARG A 47 -2.76 -5.48 -8.80
N ASN A 48 -2.22 -4.39 -8.23
CA ASN A 48 -1.45 -4.48 -6.99
C ASN A 48 -2.30 -4.97 -5.82
N ALA A 49 -1.84 -6.04 -5.15
CA ALA A 49 -2.56 -6.70 -4.07
C ALA A 49 -2.66 -5.81 -2.81
N GLU A 50 -1.61 -5.04 -2.47
CA GLU A 50 -1.58 -4.16 -1.30
C GLU A 50 -2.56 -3.00 -1.46
N LEU A 51 -2.61 -2.39 -2.65
CA LEU A 51 -3.58 -1.35 -2.95
C LEU A 51 -5.01 -1.88 -2.93
N ARG A 52 -5.22 -3.11 -3.39
CA ARG A 52 -6.52 -3.79 -3.29
C ARG A 52 -6.92 -4.03 -1.83
N LEU A 53 -5.99 -4.45 -0.97
CA LEU A 53 -6.24 -4.62 0.47
C LEU A 53 -6.61 -3.29 1.13
N ALA A 54 -5.91 -2.20 0.83
CA ALA A 54 -6.24 -0.87 1.34
C ALA A 54 -7.64 -0.40 0.88
N ARG A 55 -8.04 -0.70 -0.36
CA ARG A 55 -9.40 -0.44 -0.87
C ARG A 55 -10.46 -1.24 -0.12
N LEU A 56 -10.19 -2.51 0.18
CA LEU A 56 -11.09 -3.35 0.96
C LEU A 56 -11.26 -2.82 2.39
N ALA A 57 -10.18 -2.32 3.01
CA ALA A 57 -10.25 -1.67 4.33
C ALA A 57 -11.15 -0.42 4.32
N CYS A 58 -11.11 0.40 3.25
CA CYS A 58 -12.06 1.50 3.08
C CYS A 58 -13.52 1.02 2.98
N THR A 59 -13.75 -0.07 2.21
CA THR A 59 -15.09 -0.65 2.06
C THR A 59 -15.63 -1.19 3.39
N GLU A 60 -14.76 -1.80 4.21
CA GLU A 60 -15.10 -2.25 5.56
C GLU A 60 -15.44 -1.06 6.46
N ALA A 61 -14.62 0.00 6.45
CA ALA A 61 -14.87 1.22 7.22
C ALA A 61 -16.20 1.89 6.81
N GLU A 62 -16.53 1.91 5.51
CA GLU A 62 -17.84 2.38 5.03
C GLU A 62 -19.00 1.53 5.57
N ALA A 63 -18.86 0.21 5.56
CA ALA A 63 -19.88 -0.69 6.10
C ALA A 63 -20.09 -0.43 7.60
N ASN A 64 -19.00 -0.26 8.36
CA ASN A 64 -19.03 0.08 9.78
C ASN A 64 -19.69 1.45 10.03
N ALA A 65 -19.39 2.46 9.21
CA ALA A 65 -20.04 3.77 9.28
C ALA A 65 -21.55 3.70 8.99
N ARG A 66 -21.97 2.88 8.02
CA ARG A 66 -23.41 2.62 7.75
C ARG A 66 -24.06 1.90 8.93
N GLN A 67 -23.38 0.91 9.55
CA GLN A 67 -23.89 0.19 10.72
C GLN A 67 -24.02 1.11 11.94
N ALA A 68 -23.05 1.99 12.18
CA ALA A 68 -23.11 2.96 13.29
C ALA A 68 -24.31 3.90 13.23
N ARG A 69 -24.84 4.16 12.04
CA ARG A 69 -26.06 4.97 11.82
C ARG A 69 -27.35 4.23 12.09
N ARG A 70 -27.33 2.90 12.29
CA ARG A 70 -28.53 2.13 12.57
C ARG A 70 -28.97 2.27 14.01
N TRP A 71 -30.26 2.13 14.22
CA TRP A 71 -30.82 2.02 15.56
C TRP A 71 -30.46 0.64 16.15
N GLU A 72 -30.35 0.59 17.47
CA GLU A 72 -30.25 -0.69 18.15
C GLU A 72 -31.56 -1.46 17.99
N ASN A 73 -31.47 -2.79 17.93
CA ASN A 73 -32.65 -3.61 17.77
C ASN A 73 -33.50 -3.58 19.04
N PRO A 74 -34.84 -3.66 18.93
CA PRO A 74 -35.68 -3.89 20.09
C PRO A 74 -35.40 -5.25 20.72
N GLU A 75 -35.48 -5.29 22.02
CA GLU A 75 -35.38 -6.52 22.80
C GLU A 75 -36.77 -7.03 23.09
N VAL A 76 -37.02 -8.32 22.81
CA VAL A 76 -38.27 -8.99 23.14
C VAL A 76 -37.97 -10.01 24.22
N SER A 77 -38.67 -9.93 25.36
CA SER A 77 -38.59 -10.94 26.42
C SER A 77 -39.95 -11.50 26.71
N GLY A 78 -39.97 -12.76 27.14
CA GLY A 78 -41.17 -13.43 27.56
C GLY A 78 -40.91 -14.28 28.82
N ILE A 79 -41.79 -14.20 29.78
CA ILE A 79 -41.76 -14.99 31.02
C ILE A 79 -43.03 -15.86 31.04
N TYR A 80 -42.85 -17.12 31.33
CA TYR A 80 -43.95 -18.04 31.53
C TYR A 80 -43.75 -18.79 32.87
N ASN A 81 -44.74 -18.66 33.76
CA ASN A 81 -44.69 -19.31 35.05
C ASN A 81 -44.92 -20.82 34.94
N LEU A 82 -43.89 -21.60 35.28
CA LEU A 82 -43.92 -23.05 35.16
C LEU A 82 -44.83 -23.72 36.19
N TYR A 83 -45.03 -23.13 37.36
CA TYR A 83 -45.86 -23.70 38.43
C TYR A 83 -46.74 -22.61 39.03
N ASN A 84 -48.05 -22.91 39.05
CA ASN A 84 -49.03 -22.06 39.71
C ASN A 84 -49.36 -22.59 41.09
N PRO A 85 -48.96 -21.90 42.18
CA PRO A 85 -49.20 -22.39 43.54
C PRO A 85 -50.67 -22.36 43.97
N LEU A 86 -51.51 -21.55 43.29
CA LEU A 86 -52.91 -21.42 43.63
C LEU A 86 -53.76 -22.65 43.26
N ASN A 87 -53.43 -23.30 42.15
CA ASN A 87 -54.09 -24.50 41.68
C ASN A 87 -53.20 -25.74 41.69
N SER A 88 -51.92 -25.61 42.14
CA SER A 88 -50.94 -26.68 42.24
C SER A 88 -50.64 -27.34 40.89
N ARG A 89 -50.75 -26.62 39.75
CA ARG A 89 -50.51 -27.15 38.39
C ARG A 89 -49.17 -26.67 37.82
N TRP A 90 -48.53 -27.60 37.13
CA TRP A 90 -47.35 -27.32 36.34
C TRP A 90 -47.77 -27.02 34.87
N LEU A 91 -47.15 -25.99 34.24
CA LEU A 91 -47.37 -25.62 32.83
C LEU A 91 -48.87 -25.40 32.56
N ASP A 92 -49.56 -24.59 33.39
CA ASP A 92 -50.98 -24.35 33.26
C ASP A 92 -51.26 -23.45 32.03
N PRO A 93 -51.80 -24.03 30.89
CA PRO A 93 -52.10 -23.22 29.70
C PRO A 93 -53.47 -22.54 29.83
N GLY A 94 -54.16 -22.74 30.93
CA GLY A 94 -55.48 -22.22 31.18
C GLY A 94 -55.51 -20.73 31.47
N ASN A 95 -56.68 -20.27 31.95
CA ASN A 95 -56.88 -18.85 32.29
C ASN A 95 -56.06 -18.38 33.49
N ASP A 96 -55.55 -19.33 34.31
CA ASP A 96 -54.80 -19.06 35.50
C ASP A 96 -53.26 -19.08 35.29
N GLY A 97 -52.80 -19.39 34.09
CA GLY A 97 -51.38 -19.37 33.72
C GLY A 97 -50.90 -17.94 33.45
N GLU A 98 -49.79 -17.52 34.06
CA GLU A 98 -49.20 -16.19 33.90
C GLU A 98 -48.22 -16.20 32.74
N VAL A 99 -48.40 -15.25 31.82
CA VAL A 99 -47.54 -15.04 30.65
C VAL A 99 -47.27 -13.56 30.51
N ASP A 100 -45.99 -13.18 30.62
CA ASP A 100 -45.57 -11.82 30.40
C ASP A 100 -44.79 -11.74 29.08
N ILE A 101 -45.10 -10.80 28.22
CA ILE A 101 -44.37 -10.51 27.02
C ILE A 101 -44.03 -9.02 27.03
N SER A 102 -42.73 -8.70 26.94
CA SER A 102 -42.34 -7.30 26.86
C SER A 102 -41.48 -7.05 25.60
N VAL A 103 -41.64 -5.86 25.07
CA VAL A 103 -40.83 -5.33 23.97
C VAL A 103 -40.22 -4.02 24.45
N SER A 104 -38.91 -3.96 24.52
CA SER A 104 -38.17 -2.75 24.95
C SER A 104 -37.25 -2.24 23.86
N GLN A 105 -37.16 -0.92 23.70
CA GLN A 105 -36.33 -0.23 22.75
C GLN A 105 -35.31 0.63 23.50
N PRO A 106 -33.98 0.34 23.36
CA PRO A 106 -32.97 1.22 23.88
C PRO A 106 -33.01 2.60 23.19
N LEU A 107 -32.94 3.67 23.98
CA LEU A 107 -32.85 5.02 23.45
C LEU A 107 -31.42 5.29 22.95
N PRO A 108 -31.25 6.01 21.83
CA PRO A 108 -29.96 6.16 21.15
C PRO A 108 -29.02 7.16 21.85
N ILE A 109 -28.82 7.00 23.16
CA ILE A 109 -27.91 7.83 23.95
C ILE A 109 -26.47 7.52 23.50
N GLY A 110 -25.70 8.56 23.12
CA GLY A 110 -24.35 8.39 22.59
C GLY A 110 -24.27 7.99 21.09
N ARG A 111 -25.40 7.79 20.41
CA ARG A 111 -25.43 7.44 18.98
C ARG A 111 -24.67 8.43 18.09
N SER A 112 -24.80 9.73 18.35
CA SER A 112 -24.07 10.78 17.61
C SER A 112 -22.55 10.63 17.73
N HIS A 113 -22.06 10.23 18.91
CA HIS A 113 -20.64 10.00 19.17
C HIS A 113 -20.17 8.69 18.51
N ARG A 114 -21.01 7.64 18.51
CA ARG A 114 -20.73 6.40 17.76
C ARG A 114 -20.62 6.66 16.26
N ILE A 115 -21.54 7.43 15.68
CA ILE A 115 -21.47 7.86 14.28
C ILE A 115 -20.21 8.70 14.03
N GLY A 116 -19.95 9.69 14.87
CA GLY A 116 -18.78 10.56 14.73
C GLY A 116 -17.44 9.82 14.80
N ARG A 117 -17.35 8.77 15.64
CA ARG A 117 -16.20 7.88 15.68
C ARG A 117 -16.05 7.10 14.36
N SER A 118 -17.10 6.41 13.92
CA SER A 118 -17.05 5.61 12.69
C SER A 118 -16.80 6.46 11.45
N ASP A 119 -17.32 7.68 11.39
CA ASP A 119 -17.05 8.62 10.30
C ASP A 119 -15.58 9.12 10.32
N ALA A 120 -14.98 9.29 11.52
CA ALA A 120 -13.57 9.61 11.64
C ALA A 120 -12.66 8.44 11.27
N GLU A 121 -13.02 7.22 11.63
CA GLU A 121 -12.33 5.99 11.21
C GLU A 121 -12.39 5.78 9.70
N LEU A 122 -13.53 6.07 9.06
CA LEU A 122 -13.66 6.03 7.60
C LEU A 122 -12.71 7.03 6.93
N ARG A 123 -12.66 8.29 7.44
CA ARG A 123 -11.70 9.28 6.91
C ARG A 123 -10.26 8.85 7.10
N ALA A 124 -9.93 8.22 8.23
CA ALA A 124 -8.60 7.69 8.47
C ALA A 124 -8.24 6.56 7.49
N SER A 125 -9.18 5.66 7.21
CA SER A 125 -8.99 4.58 6.23
C SER A 125 -8.84 5.13 4.79
N GLN A 126 -9.59 6.18 4.42
CA GLN A 126 -9.44 6.84 3.13
C GLN A 126 -8.08 7.54 3.01
N ALA A 127 -7.62 8.22 4.05
CA ALA A 127 -6.30 8.86 4.06
C ALA A 127 -5.16 7.83 4.04
N ASP A 128 -5.34 6.67 4.65
CA ASP A 128 -4.42 5.53 4.57
C ASP A 128 -4.32 4.97 3.15
N TYR A 129 -5.47 4.81 2.48
CA TYR A 129 -5.50 4.41 1.08
C TYR A 129 -4.75 5.40 0.17
N ASP A 130 -4.98 6.71 0.35
CA ASP A 130 -4.31 7.76 -0.43
C ASP A 130 -2.78 7.73 -0.21
N TRP A 131 -2.35 7.55 1.05
CA TRP A 131 -0.93 7.41 1.38
C TRP A 131 -0.33 6.13 0.81
N THR A 132 -1.02 5.00 0.94
CA THR A 132 -0.58 3.70 0.41
C THR A 132 -0.44 3.76 -1.12
N ALA A 133 -1.43 4.31 -1.82
CA ALA A 133 -1.39 4.48 -3.27
C ALA A 133 -0.20 5.35 -3.72
N PHE A 134 0.02 6.47 -3.03
CA PHE A 134 1.13 7.36 -3.32
C PHE A 134 2.49 6.70 -3.04
N SER A 135 2.65 6.05 -1.87
CA SER A 135 3.91 5.41 -1.50
C SER A 135 4.27 4.24 -2.43
N LEU A 136 3.29 3.44 -2.83
CA LEU A 136 3.48 2.35 -3.81
C LEU A 136 3.85 2.89 -5.20
N SER A 137 3.23 3.99 -5.65
CA SER A 137 3.63 4.65 -6.91
C SER A 137 5.10 5.11 -6.87
N MET A 138 5.54 5.71 -5.76
CA MET A 138 6.94 6.12 -5.59
C MET A 138 7.89 4.91 -5.51
N GLN A 139 7.49 3.83 -4.87
CA GLN A 139 8.27 2.59 -4.82
C GLN A 139 8.38 1.94 -6.20
N MET A 140 7.30 1.90 -6.95
CA MET A 140 7.30 1.42 -8.35
C MET A 140 8.25 2.24 -9.22
N LYS A 141 8.20 3.57 -9.15
CA LYS A 141 9.13 4.45 -9.86
C LYS A 141 10.58 4.21 -9.48
N ARG A 142 10.86 3.91 -8.21
CA ARG A 142 12.20 3.50 -7.75
C ARG A 142 12.67 2.22 -8.41
N GLN A 143 11.82 1.19 -8.46
CA GLN A 143 12.13 -0.07 -9.14
C GLN A 143 12.35 0.11 -10.65
N LEU A 144 11.59 1.00 -11.30
CA LEU A 144 11.84 1.39 -12.70
C LEU A 144 13.23 2.02 -12.86
N CYS A 145 13.63 2.94 -11.98
CA CYS A 145 14.96 3.54 -12.03
C CYS A 145 16.09 2.51 -11.82
N GLU A 146 15.88 1.54 -10.93
CA GLU A 146 16.83 0.46 -10.67
C GLU A 146 16.96 -0.46 -11.90
N LEU A 147 15.84 -0.83 -12.52
CA LEU A 147 15.81 -1.62 -13.74
C LEU A 147 16.50 -0.88 -14.91
N TRP A 148 16.19 0.40 -15.09
CA TRP A 148 16.85 1.25 -16.08
C TRP A 148 18.37 1.23 -15.91
N ALA A 149 18.85 1.46 -14.69
CA ALA A 149 20.28 1.46 -14.40
C ALA A 149 20.94 0.09 -14.64
N ALA A 150 20.25 -1.01 -14.29
CA ALA A 150 20.71 -2.37 -14.53
C ALA A 150 20.80 -2.69 -16.02
N GLN A 151 19.78 -2.35 -16.81
CA GLN A 151 19.77 -2.53 -18.26
C GLN A 151 20.89 -1.73 -18.94
N ARG A 152 21.14 -0.49 -18.53
CA ARG A 152 22.20 0.34 -19.08
C ARG A 152 23.58 -0.24 -18.79
N ARG A 153 23.83 -0.72 -17.56
CA ARG A 153 25.08 -1.39 -17.21
C ARG A 153 25.28 -2.70 -17.99
N ALA A 154 24.21 -3.49 -18.19
CA ALA A 154 24.28 -4.70 -18.98
C ALA A 154 24.65 -4.41 -20.45
N ALA A 155 24.05 -3.38 -21.04
CA ALA A 155 24.34 -2.96 -22.42
C ALA A 155 25.78 -2.46 -22.60
N LEU A 156 26.39 -1.83 -21.59
CA LEU A 156 27.81 -1.44 -21.65
C LEU A 156 28.73 -2.65 -21.78
N ILE A 157 28.51 -3.69 -20.98
CA ILE A 157 29.31 -4.93 -21.04
C ILE A 157 29.11 -5.66 -22.36
N GLU A 158 27.89 -5.70 -22.87
CA GLU A 158 27.58 -6.31 -24.16
C GLU A 158 28.31 -5.60 -25.31
N GLY A 159 28.29 -4.26 -25.33
CA GLY A 159 29.02 -3.48 -26.34
C GLY A 159 30.53 -3.67 -26.28
N GLU A 160 31.13 -3.75 -25.07
CA GLU A 160 32.55 -4.03 -24.90
C GLU A 160 32.91 -5.45 -25.35
N LEU A 161 32.06 -6.44 -25.04
CA LEU A 161 32.23 -7.83 -25.48
C LEU A 161 32.19 -7.94 -27.00
N GLU A 162 31.23 -7.31 -27.67
CA GLU A 162 31.15 -7.26 -29.11
C GLU A 162 32.40 -6.63 -29.74
N SER A 163 32.94 -5.57 -29.15
CA SER A 163 34.18 -4.93 -29.57
C SER A 163 35.36 -5.88 -29.50
N VAL A 164 35.53 -6.58 -28.39
CA VAL A 164 36.61 -7.57 -28.20
C VAL A 164 36.44 -8.74 -29.20
N GLU A 165 35.21 -9.19 -29.44
CA GLU A 165 34.95 -10.26 -30.44
C GLU A 165 35.28 -9.82 -31.86
N ARG A 166 34.92 -8.59 -32.26
CA ARG A 166 35.31 -8.03 -33.57
C ARG A 166 36.84 -8.02 -33.76
N ILE A 167 37.59 -7.62 -32.72
CA ILE A 167 39.06 -7.62 -32.75
C ILE A 167 39.62 -9.05 -32.87
N LEU A 168 39.13 -10.00 -32.10
CA LEU A 168 39.53 -11.40 -32.18
C LEU A 168 39.25 -12.01 -33.56
N ASP A 169 38.11 -11.68 -34.16
CA ASP A 169 37.77 -12.14 -35.50
C ASP A 169 38.68 -11.51 -36.58
N ALA A 170 39.09 -10.24 -36.45
CA ALA A 170 40.06 -9.64 -37.33
C ALA A 170 41.42 -10.40 -37.26
N TYR A 171 41.83 -10.78 -36.06
CA TYR A 171 43.06 -11.55 -35.88
C TYR A 171 43.00 -12.97 -36.40
N ARG A 172 41.86 -13.65 -36.31
CA ARG A 172 41.64 -14.98 -36.91
C ARG A 172 41.76 -14.94 -38.44
N ARG A 173 41.40 -13.81 -39.08
CA ARG A 173 41.51 -13.61 -40.52
C ARG A 173 42.96 -13.34 -40.99
N ASN A 174 43.82 -12.76 -40.10
CA ASN A 174 45.22 -12.46 -40.41
C ASN A 174 46.16 -12.87 -39.26
N PRO A 175 46.41 -14.20 -39.07
CA PRO A 175 47.16 -14.73 -37.92
C PRO A 175 48.66 -14.33 -37.90
N GLN A 176 49.21 -13.85 -39.02
CA GLN A 176 50.62 -13.48 -39.11
C GLN A 176 50.90 -12.07 -38.60
N ALA A 177 49.86 -11.26 -38.39
CA ALA A 177 49.97 -9.86 -37.98
C ALA A 177 50.05 -9.67 -36.47
N VAL A 178 49.86 -10.73 -35.67
CA VAL A 178 49.59 -10.56 -34.20
C VAL A 178 50.39 -11.50 -33.35
N SER A 179 50.81 -11.04 -32.18
CA SER A 179 51.46 -11.84 -31.14
C SER A 179 50.51 -12.84 -30.49
N LEU A 180 50.91 -14.12 -30.33
CA LEU A 180 50.14 -15.11 -29.59
C LEU A 180 49.79 -14.62 -28.15
N VAL A 181 50.62 -13.80 -27.53
CA VAL A 181 50.44 -13.25 -26.21
C VAL A 181 49.25 -12.25 -26.20
N GLU A 182 49.10 -11.43 -27.24
CA GLU A 182 47.98 -10.48 -27.36
C GLU A 182 46.68 -11.23 -27.58
N VAL A 183 46.66 -12.25 -28.42
CA VAL A 183 45.44 -13.08 -28.62
C VAL A 183 45.02 -13.72 -27.29
N ARG A 184 45.95 -14.26 -26.51
CA ARG A 184 45.64 -14.86 -25.19
C ARG A 184 45.12 -13.86 -24.19
N ARG A 185 45.65 -12.64 -24.19
CA ARG A 185 45.14 -11.55 -23.31
C ARG A 185 43.72 -11.15 -23.68
N LEU A 186 43.41 -11.02 -24.98
CA LEU A 186 42.05 -10.72 -25.47
C LEU A 186 41.06 -11.85 -25.18
N GLU A 187 41.47 -13.11 -25.32
CA GLU A 187 40.68 -14.29 -24.93
C GLU A 187 40.37 -14.28 -23.41
N THR A 188 41.36 -13.91 -22.60
CA THR A 188 41.15 -13.79 -21.14
C THR A 188 40.23 -12.65 -20.80
N LEU A 189 40.36 -11.46 -21.41
CA LEU A 189 39.46 -10.33 -21.29
C LEU A 189 38.04 -10.72 -21.67
N ARG A 190 37.87 -11.39 -22.84
CA ARG A 190 36.59 -11.90 -23.32
C ARG A 190 35.89 -12.80 -22.28
N LEU A 191 36.62 -13.75 -21.67
CA LEU A 191 36.08 -14.63 -20.63
C LEU A 191 35.66 -13.84 -19.37
N GLY A 192 36.43 -12.83 -18.97
CA GLY A 192 36.06 -11.90 -17.89
C GLY A 192 34.77 -11.16 -18.17
N LEU A 193 34.66 -10.58 -19.38
CA LEU A 193 33.45 -9.87 -19.82
C LEU A 193 32.21 -10.78 -19.92
N LEU A 194 32.38 -12.04 -20.38
CA LEU A 194 31.29 -13.02 -20.38
C LEU A 194 30.80 -13.35 -18.97
N SER A 195 31.70 -13.49 -18.00
CA SER A 195 31.30 -13.69 -16.60
C SER A 195 30.54 -12.49 -16.06
N GLU A 196 31.03 -11.29 -16.32
CA GLU A 196 30.37 -10.05 -15.90
C GLU A 196 29.01 -9.87 -16.60
N GLN A 197 28.90 -10.20 -17.88
CA GLN A 197 27.62 -10.17 -18.62
C GLN A 197 26.56 -11.05 -17.94
N LEU A 198 26.92 -12.27 -17.52
CA LEU A 198 25.98 -13.16 -16.81
C LEU A 198 25.51 -12.56 -15.48
N GLU A 199 26.41 -11.92 -14.71
CA GLU A 199 26.06 -11.25 -13.46
C GLU A 199 25.12 -10.06 -13.68
N ARG A 200 25.40 -9.24 -14.73
CA ARG A 200 24.54 -8.09 -15.08
C ARG A 200 23.16 -8.55 -15.58
N GLN A 201 23.12 -9.62 -16.39
CA GLN A 201 21.84 -10.19 -16.84
C GLN A 201 21.03 -10.76 -15.69
N ALA A 202 21.66 -11.41 -14.71
CA ALA A 202 20.99 -11.87 -13.50
C ALA A 202 20.38 -10.69 -12.71
N THR A 203 21.14 -9.59 -12.56
CA THR A 203 20.64 -8.37 -11.88
C THR A 203 19.42 -7.77 -12.61
N VAL A 204 19.45 -7.72 -13.95
CA VAL A 204 18.31 -7.28 -14.77
C VAL A 204 17.09 -8.18 -14.54
N ALA A 205 17.28 -9.50 -14.51
CA ALA A 205 16.20 -10.45 -14.27
C ALA A 205 15.61 -10.31 -12.86
N GLU A 206 16.44 -10.07 -11.84
CA GLU A 206 15.98 -9.78 -10.48
C GLU A 206 15.13 -8.50 -10.41
N CYS A 207 15.59 -7.40 -11.03
CA CYS A 207 14.83 -6.15 -11.09
C CYS A 207 13.49 -6.31 -11.82
N LYS A 208 13.49 -7.02 -12.97
CA LYS A 208 12.26 -7.35 -13.72
C LYS A 208 11.28 -8.15 -12.87
N THR A 209 11.79 -9.18 -12.17
CA THR A 209 10.96 -10.03 -11.31
C THR A 209 10.34 -9.23 -10.17
N ALA A 210 11.12 -8.37 -9.50
CA ALA A 210 10.62 -7.52 -8.42
C ALA A 210 9.51 -6.58 -8.90
N LEU A 211 9.71 -5.95 -10.06
CA LEU A 211 8.72 -5.08 -10.68
C LEU A 211 7.48 -5.85 -11.14
N ALA A 212 7.63 -7.03 -11.75
CA ALA A 212 6.51 -7.89 -12.16
C ALA A 212 5.63 -8.30 -10.97
N ILE A 213 6.24 -8.70 -9.86
CA ILE A 213 5.52 -9.02 -8.60
C ILE A 213 4.71 -7.80 -8.13
N MET A 214 5.32 -6.62 -8.13
CA MET A 214 4.66 -5.40 -7.69
C MET A 214 3.49 -5.00 -8.59
N LEU A 215 3.62 -5.20 -9.91
CA LEU A 215 2.59 -4.89 -10.90
C LEU A 215 1.57 -6.03 -11.10
N GLY A 216 1.76 -7.18 -10.45
CA GLY A 216 0.88 -8.34 -10.61
C GLY A 216 0.95 -8.95 -12.01
N LEU A 217 2.13 -8.92 -12.66
CA LEU A 217 2.40 -9.52 -13.94
C LEU A 217 2.87 -10.97 -13.76
N GLU A 218 2.43 -11.86 -14.63
CA GLU A 218 2.89 -13.27 -14.67
C GLU A 218 4.17 -13.41 -15.49
N GLU A 219 4.32 -12.58 -16.53
CA GLU A 219 5.49 -12.55 -17.41
C GLU A 219 6.50 -11.50 -16.95
N THR A 220 7.79 -11.84 -17.08
CA THR A 220 8.92 -10.97 -16.71
C THR A 220 9.70 -10.48 -17.93
N GLU A 221 9.27 -10.83 -19.13
CA GLU A 221 9.92 -10.43 -20.38
C GLU A 221 9.40 -9.08 -20.86
N PHE A 222 9.97 -8.00 -20.34
CA PHE A 222 9.73 -6.63 -20.78
C PHE A 222 11.01 -5.80 -20.65
N GLY A 223 11.15 -4.79 -21.50
CA GLY A 223 12.16 -3.74 -21.37
C GLY A 223 11.54 -2.46 -20.81
N ILE A 224 12.40 -1.50 -20.46
CA ILE A 224 11.98 -0.12 -20.24
C ILE A 224 12.80 0.82 -21.08
N GLY A 225 12.20 1.95 -21.47
CA GLY A 225 12.86 3.01 -22.24
C GLY A 225 13.83 3.84 -21.40
N GLU A 226 14.32 4.93 -21.98
CA GLU A 226 15.07 5.94 -21.26
C GLU A 226 14.16 6.70 -20.31
N LEU A 227 14.63 6.88 -19.07
CA LEU A 227 13.94 7.67 -18.07
C LEU A 227 14.55 9.06 -17.99
N ASP A 228 13.69 10.06 -17.83
CA ASP A 228 14.08 11.44 -17.60
C ASP A 228 13.28 12.10 -16.48
N LEU A 229 13.79 13.23 -15.98
CA LEU A 229 13.15 13.97 -14.90
C LEU A 229 12.49 15.22 -15.50
N ASN A 230 11.17 15.30 -15.39
CA ASN A 230 10.43 16.50 -15.74
C ASN A 230 10.26 17.40 -14.50
N ASP A 231 10.68 18.66 -14.64
CA ASP A 231 10.75 19.67 -13.56
C ASP A 231 9.67 20.74 -13.79
N GLU A 232 8.41 20.33 -13.57
CA GLU A 232 7.26 21.21 -13.87
C GLU A 232 6.92 22.21 -12.77
N SER A 233 7.41 22.03 -11.55
CA SER A 233 6.95 22.83 -10.41
C SER A 233 8.09 23.30 -9.50
N ALA A 234 8.15 24.59 -9.24
CA ALA A 234 8.99 25.09 -8.15
C ALA A 234 8.41 24.63 -6.80
N PRO A 235 9.23 24.12 -5.86
CA PRO A 235 8.77 23.71 -4.55
C PRO A 235 8.11 24.89 -3.82
N SER A 236 6.89 24.68 -3.29
CA SER A 236 6.16 25.66 -2.48
C SER A 236 6.57 25.55 -1.02
N ASP A 237 6.60 26.67 -0.28
CA ASP A 237 6.88 26.67 1.17
C ASP A 237 5.81 25.90 1.97
N SER A 238 4.60 25.72 1.42
CA SER A 238 3.49 24.98 2.03
C SER A 238 3.40 23.50 1.61
N ILE A 239 4.45 22.96 1.02
CA ILE A 239 4.40 21.61 0.41
C ILE A 239 4.05 20.51 1.45
N LEU A 240 4.51 20.64 2.68
CA LEU A 240 4.23 19.69 3.75
C LEU A 240 2.75 19.67 4.19
N GLU A 241 2.02 20.77 4.01
CA GLU A 241 0.58 20.83 4.31
C GLU A 241 -0.24 19.93 3.38
N GLN A 242 0.30 19.64 2.20
CA GLN A 242 -0.32 18.77 1.20
C GLN A 242 0.08 17.30 1.35
N SER A 243 1.00 17.00 2.28
CA SER A 243 1.53 15.64 2.46
C SER A 243 0.43 14.62 2.77
N ALA A 244 0.34 13.56 1.96
CA ALA A 244 -0.59 12.45 2.17
C ALA A 244 -0.32 11.74 3.50
N LEU A 245 0.95 11.58 3.90
CA LEU A 245 1.32 10.97 5.18
C LEU A 245 0.86 11.83 6.37
N LEU A 246 1.05 13.15 6.31
CA LEU A 246 0.61 14.02 7.40
C LEU A 246 -0.92 14.09 7.49
N ARG A 247 -1.62 14.07 6.36
CA ARG A 247 -3.10 13.96 6.34
C ARG A 247 -3.57 12.65 6.98
N TYR A 248 -2.90 11.55 6.70
CA TYR A 248 -3.17 10.27 7.36
C TYR A 248 -2.97 10.35 8.87
N HIS A 249 -1.83 10.84 9.35
CA HIS A 249 -1.59 11.02 10.78
C HIS A 249 -2.59 11.98 11.44
N ALA A 250 -2.98 13.05 10.76
CA ALA A 250 -3.99 13.99 11.26
C ALA A 250 -5.37 13.30 11.40
N SER A 251 -5.78 12.49 10.42
CA SER A 251 -7.04 11.74 10.49
C SER A 251 -7.06 10.71 11.62
N LEU A 252 -5.91 10.08 11.93
CA LEU A 252 -5.78 9.21 13.10
C LEU A 252 -5.95 9.98 14.43
N CYS A 253 -5.45 11.22 14.50
CA CYS A 253 -5.67 12.08 15.66
C CYS A 253 -7.17 12.43 15.82
N GLU A 254 -7.86 12.76 14.72
CA GLU A 254 -9.31 13.00 14.72
C GLU A 254 -10.12 11.78 15.17
N ALA A 255 -9.73 10.58 14.72
CA ALA A 255 -10.35 9.32 15.13
C ALA A 255 -10.16 9.06 16.64
N ALA A 256 -8.96 9.32 17.18
CA ALA A 256 -8.68 9.20 18.61
C ALA A 256 -9.49 10.21 19.44
N ASP A 257 -9.64 11.45 18.98
CA ASP A 257 -10.50 12.44 19.63
C ASP A 257 -11.98 12.05 19.61
N ALA A 258 -12.44 11.44 18.49
CA ALA A 258 -13.81 10.93 18.39
C ALA A 258 -14.04 9.73 19.34
N GLU A 259 -13.04 8.88 19.53
CA GLU A 259 -13.07 7.79 20.51
C GLU A 259 -13.21 8.30 21.94
N ILE A 260 -12.45 9.33 22.34
CA ILE A 260 -12.59 9.95 23.66
C ILE A 260 -14.04 10.45 23.87
N ARG A 261 -14.62 11.10 22.87
CA ARG A 261 -16.01 11.59 22.93
C ARG A 261 -17.00 10.44 23.10
N LEU A 262 -16.79 9.33 22.40
CA LEU A 262 -17.61 8.13 22.54
C LEU A 262 -17.48 7.52 23.94
N GLN A 263 -16.26 7.32 24.44
CA GLN A 263 -16.03 6.73 25.77
C GLN A 263 -16.61 7.58 26.89
N LYS A 264 -16.59 8.91 26.77
CA LYS A 264 -17.27 9.84 27.69
C LYS A 264 -18.79 9.70 27.59
N ALA A 265 -19.34 9.51 26.39
CA ALA A 265 -20.78 9.31 26.22
C ALA A 265 -21.26 7.96 26.78
N LEU A 266 -20.45 6.93 26.71
CA LEU A 266 -20.74 5.60 27.27
C LEU A 266 -20.73 5.59 28.82
N ALA A 267 -20.17 6.63 29.47
CA ALA A 267 -20.24 6.82 30.90
C ALA A 267 -21.60 7.35 31.37
N TRP A 268 -22.50 7.72 30.46
CA TRP A 268 -23.85 8.21 30.79
C TRP A 268 -24.82 7.04 31.02
N PRO A 269 -25.90 7.25 31.84
CA PRO A 269 -26.93 6.23 31.99
C PRO A 269 -27.56 5.80 30.66
N ARG A 270 -27.79 4.49 30.49
CA ARG A 270 -28.58 4.00 29.39
C ARG A 270 -30.04 3.95 29.78
N VAL A 271 -30.90 4.36 28.88
CA VAL A 271 -32.36 4.38 29.07
C VAL A 271 -32.99 3.53 27.94
N SER A 272 -33.90 2.64 28.32
CA SER A 272 -34.80 1.98 27.42
C SER A 272 -36.26 2.23 27.77
N VAL A 273 -37.13 2.24 26.77
CA VAL A 273 -38.57 2.34 26.95
C VAL A 273 -39.22 1.09 26.36
N GLY A 274 -40.26 0.59 27.02
CA GLY A 274 -40.89 -0.64 26.58
C GLY A 274 -42.38 -0.69 26.87
N VAL A 275 -43.02 -1.68 26.24
CA VAL A 275 -44.40 -2.04 26.45
C VAL A 275 -44.42 -3.50 26.93
N GLU A 276 -45.22 -3.79 27.90
CA GLU A 276 -45.41 -5.10 28.53
C GLU A 276 -46.86 -5.51 28.47
N TYR A 277 -47.10 -6.73 28.10
CA TYR A 277 -48.39 -7.37 28.17
C TYR A 277 -48.32 -8.53 29.16
N ASP A 278 -49.16 -8.44 30.20
CA ASP A 278 -49.32 -9.47 31.24
C ASP A 278 -50.72 -10.08 31.15
N LYS A 279 -50.76 -11.39 30.95
CA LYS A 279 -52.01 -12.11 30.80
C LYS A 279 -52.77 -12.23 32.14
N ASN A 280 -52.09 -12.51 33.26
CA ASN A 280 -52.67 -12.80 34.56
C ASN A 280 -51.83 -12.29 35.72
N GLY A 281 -51.38 -11.03 35.66
CA GLY A 281 -50.62 -10.42 36.75
C GLY A 281 -51.45 -10.05 37.96
N ASN A 282 -50.77 -9.57 38.97
CA ASN A 282 -51.37 -9.19 40.26
C ASN A 282 -52.48 -8.11 40.18
N ILE A 283 -52.61 -7.41 39.02
CA ILE A 283 -53.52 -6.29 38.85
C ILE A 283 -54.80 -6.69 38.09
N GLY A 284 -54.80 -7.85 37.41
CA GLY A 284 -55.95 -8.34 36.64
C GLY A 284 -55.60 -9.06 35.36
N HIS A 285 -56.64 -9.40 34.58
CA HIS A 285 -56.42 -10.13 33.29
C HIS A 285 -56.13 -9.15 32.17
N ASN A 286 -55.20 -9.54 31.23
CA ASN A 286 -54.86 -8.80 30.01
C ASN A 286 -54.41 -7.36 30.29
N PHE A 287 -53.45 -7.19 31.16
CA PHE A 287 -52.94 -5.88 31.54
C PHE A 287 -51.86 -5.41 30.55
N TRP A 288 -51.90 -4.11 30.22
CA TRP A 288 -50.85 -3.49 29.39
C TRP A 288 -50.14 -2.42 30.25
N ALA A 289 -48.81 -2.46 30.23
CA ALA A 289 -48.00 -1.50 30.91
C ALA A 289 -47.00 -0.82 29.95
N VAL A 290 -46.66 0.42 30.23
CA VAL A 290 -45.52 1.12 29.62
C VAL A 290 -44.46 1.29 30.69
N GLY A 291 -43.26 0.86 30.41
CA GLY A 291 -42.15 0.90 31.35
C GLY A 291 -40.95 1.66 30.80
N ALA A 292 -40.13 2.16 31.67
CA ALA A 292 -38.81 2.69 31.34
C ALA A 292 -37.79 2.05 32.25
N SER A 293 -36.66 1.63 31.71
CA SER A 293 -35.53 1.11 32.47
C SER A 293 -34.32 2.00 32.31
N ILE A 294 -33.60 2.23 33.40
CA ILE A 294 -32.43 3.09 33.43
C ILE A 294 -31.29 2.31 34.08
N THR A 295 -30.22 2.07 33.29
CA THR A 295 -28.98 1.47 33.80
C THR A 295 -28.04 2.57 34.29
N LEU A 296 -27.83 2.64 35.62
CA LEU A 296 -27.00 3.66 36.25
C LEU A 296 -25.56 3.16 36.41
N PRO A 297 -24.54 3.86 35.87
CA PRO A 297 -23.12 3.49 36.02
C PRO A 297 -22.59 3.93 37.42
N LEU A 298 -23.04 3.26 38.47
CA LEU A 298 -22.66 3.60 39.84
C LEU A 298 -21.23 3.18 40.19
N PHE A 299 -20.85 2.00 39.77
CA PHE A 299 -19.56 1.37 40.05
C PHE A 299 -18.56 1.55 38.91
N ASP A 300 -18.97 1.27 37.68
CA ASP A 300 -18.17 1.49 36.49
C ASP A 300 -18.62 2.75 35.74
N ARG A 301 -17.83 3.79 35.83
CA ARG A 301 -18.02 5.07 35.14
C ARG A 301 -17.14 5.21 33.91
N ASN A 302 -16.71 4.10 33.33
CA ASN A 302 -15.88 4.03 32.13
C ASN A 302 -14.53 4.79 32.21
N ARG A 303 -14.03 5.09 33.42
CA ARG A 303 -12.83 5.92 33.64
C ARG A 303 -11.58 5.31 33.04
N GLY A 304 -11.46 3.97 33.09
CA GLY A 304 -10.34 3.23 32.50
C GLY A 304 -10.28 3.39 30.98
N ALA A 305 -11.41 3.19 30.29
CA ALA A 305 -11.48 3.33 28.85
C ALA A 305 -11.29 4.79 28.39
N ILE A 306 -11.84 5.77 29.13
CA ILE A 306 -11.58 7.20 28.87
C ILE A 306 -10.08 7.49 28.98
N ARG A 307 -9.41 7.02 30.02
CA ARG A 307 -7.98 7.26 30.21
C ARG A 307 -7.15 6.57 29.14
N SER A 308 -7.50 5.35 28.75
CA SER A 308 -6.86 4.62 27.64
C SER A 308 -6.98 5.40 26.33
N ALA A 309 -8.16 5.91 26.00
CA ALA A 309 -8.39 6.71 24.81
C ALA A 309 -7.60 8.03 24.82
N GLU A 310 -7.48 8.70 26.00
CA GLU A 310 -6.67 9.90 26.15
C GLU A 310 -5.18 9.61 25.87
N VAL A 311 -4.65 8.51 26.41
CA VAL A 311 -3.26 8.10 26.17
C VAL A 311 -3.03 7.76 24.70
N GLU A 312 -4.00 7.09 24.04
CA GLU A 312 -3.89 6.79 22.61
C GLU A 312 -3.91 8.08 21.77
N ARG A 313 -4.75 9.07 22.10
CA ARG A 313 -4.68 10.39 21.45
C ARG A 313 -3.31 11.04 21.60
N ASP A 314 -2.76 11.09 22.83
CA ASP A 314 -1.45 11.69 23.08
C ASP A 314 -0.34 10.96 22.29
N ARG A 315 -0.46 9.64 22.17
CA ARG A 315 0.42 8.82 21.32
C ARG A 315 0.30 9.22 19.85
N ARG A 316 -0.92 9.35 19.30
CA ARG A 316 -1.14 9.73 17.89
C ARG A 316 -0.62 11.14 17.61
N GLN A 317 -0.84 12.09 18.50
CA GLN A 317 -0.30 13.45 18.38
C GLN A 317 1.24 13.46 18.39
N THR A 318 1.84 12.66 19.26
CA THR A 318 3.31 12.51 19.28
C THR A 318 3.83 11.92 17.97
N MET A 319 3.17 10.87 17.44
CA MET A 319 3.55 10.26 16.15
C MET A 319 3.43 11.25 14.99
N HIS A 320 2.35 12.06 14.96
CA HIS A 320 2.19 13.11 13.96
C HIS A 320 3.34 14.14 14.03
N ALA A 321 3.67 14.63 15.22
CA ALA A 321 4.75 15.60 15.40
C ALA A 321 6.16 15.03 15.04
N VAL A 322 6.38 13.74 15.31
CA VAL A 322 7.61 13.04 14.89
C VAL A 322 7.66 12.94 13.37
N ALA A 323 6.59 12.44 12.74
CA ALA A 323 6.51 12.31 11.28
C ALA A 323 6.75 13.65 10.57
N GLU A 324 6.14 14.75 11.06
CA GLU A 324 6.35 16.08 10.49
C GLU A 324 7.82 16.52 10.56
N ARG A 325 8.49 16.26 11.67
CA ARG A 325 9.91 16.58 11.84
C ARG A 325 10.80 15.75 10.93
N GLU A 326 10.52 14.46 10.83
CA GLU A 326 11.26 13.54 9.95
C GLU A 326 11.12 13.94 8.50
N LEU A 327 9.89 14.24 8.04
CA LEU A 327 9.65 14.68 6.67
C LEU A 327 10.37 15.98 6.32
N ARG A 328 10.42 16.97 7.24
CA ARG A 328 11.21 18.19 7.03
C ARG A 328 12.69 17.90 6.81
N GLN A 329 13.25 16.98 7.61
CA GLN A 329 14.66 16.62 7.50
C GLN A 329 14.94 15.85 6.20
N GLN A 330 14.07 14.89 5.84
CA GLN A 330 14.16 14.12 4.61
C GLN A 330 14.03 15.01 3.38
N LEU A 331 13.11 15.99 3.39
CA LEU A 331 12.91 16.94 2.31
C LEU A 331 14.18 17.80 2.08
N ALA A 332 14.77 18.32 3.15
CA ALA A 332 16.00 19.11 3.06
C ALA A 332 17.17 18.27 2.54
N LEU A 333 17.29 17.02 2.99
CA LEU A 333 18.32 16.09 2.54
C LEU A 333 18.16 15.74 1.06
N ALA A 334 16.94 15.41 0.63
CA ALA A 334 16.63 15.06 -0.77
C ALA A 334 16.86 16.26 -1.70
N ALA A 335 16.44 17.47 -1.31
CA ALA A 335 16.71 18.69 -2.05
C ALA A 335 18.21 18.95 -2.24
N GLY A 336 19.00 18.77 -1.17
CA GLY A 336 20.46 18.91 -1.23
C GLY A 336 21.11 17.89 -2.18
N ARG A 337 20.68 16.62 -2.12
CA ARG A 337 21.14 15.57 -3.04
C ARG A 337 20.79 15.91 -4.49
N MET A 338 19.56 16.27 -4.77
CA MET A 338 19.14 16.65 -6.13
C MET A 338 20.00 17.78 -6.70
N ALA A 339 20.26 18.84 -5.92
CA ALA A 339 21.08 19.97 -6.38
C ALA A 339 22.52 19.54 -6.70
N GLN A 340 23.10 18.63 -5.93
CA GLN A 340 24.45 18.11 -6.16
C GLN A 340 24.49 17.22 -7.42
N TYR A 341 23.57 16.27 -7.55
CA TYR A 341 23.56 15.32 -8.67
C TYR A 341 23.15 15.95 -9.99
N ARG A 342 22.28 16.98 -9.98
CA ARG A 342 22.01 17.79 -11.20
C ARG A 342 23.28 18.42 -11.78
N ARG A 343 24.14 18.97 -10.93
CA ARG A 343 25.44 19.52 -11.37
C ARG A 343 26.34 18.45 -11.94
N LEU A 344 26.45 17.32 -11.22
CA LEU A 344 27.29 16.21 -11.65
C LEU A 344 26.83 15.63 -13.00
N VAL A 345 25.52 15.44 -13.20
CA VAL A 345 24.95 14.93 -14.46
C VAL A 345 25.25 15.94 -15.59
N ALA A 346 25.05 17.23 -15.38
CA ALA A 346 25.35 18.25 -16.39
C ALA A 346 26.86 18.30 -16.77
N GLU A 347 27.76 18.06 -15.81
CA GLU A 347 29.19 17.95 -16.08
C GLU A 347 29.54 16.64 -16.79
N SER A 348 28.92 15.51 -16.42
CA SER A 348 29.21 14.20 -17.01
C SER A 348 28.70 14.07 -18.45
N ASP A 349 27.58 14.70 -18.79
CA ASP A 349 27.04 14.68 -20.16
C ASP A 349 28.05 15.31 -21.16
N SER A 350 28.88 16.24 -20.72
CA SER A 350 29.93 16.83 -21.56
C SER A 350 31.11 15.89 -21.85
N LEU A 351 31.28 14.82 -21.06
CA LEU A 351 32.35 13.82 -21.18
C LEU A 351 31.90 12.56 -21.94
N ALA A 352 30.65 12.49 -22.39
CA ALA A 352 30.04 11.26 -22.91
C ALA A 352 30.48 10.86 -24.33
N GLU A 353 31.07 11.78 -25.10
CA GLU A 353 31.41 11.54 -26.52
C GLU A 353 32.79 10.85 -26.66
N TRP A 354 32.81 9.54 -26.44
CA TRP A 354 33.98 8.73 -26.78
C TRP A 354 33.74 8.00 -28.11
N ASP A 355 34.66 8.18 -29.09
CA ASP A 355 34.65 7.38 -30.36
C ASP A 355 35.37 6.06 -30.13
N ILE A 356 34.69 5.09 -29.51
CA ILE A 356 35.24 3.75 -29.26
C ILE A 356 35.53 3.00 -30.55
N GLU A 357 34.70 3.16 -31.59
CA GLU A 357 34.98 2.58 -32.91
C GLU A 357 36.23 3.19 -33.53
N GLY A 358 36.50 4.47 -33.31
CA GLY A 358 37.74 5.12 -33.70
C GLY A 358 38.95 4.53 -33.00
N VAL A 359 38.84 4.26 -31.71
CA VAL A 359 39.89 3.60 -30.92
C VAL A 359 40.16 2.17 -31.44
N GLU A 360 39.12 1.36 -31.73
CA GLU A 360 39.27 0.05 -32.34
C GLU A 360 40.04 0.11 -33.68
N ARG A 361 39.67 1.08 -34.53
CA ARG A 361 40.36 1.30 -35.81
C ARG A 361 41.83 1.65 -35.64
N GLN A 362 42.17 2.50 -34.66
CA GLN A 362 43.56 2.84 -34.33
C GLN A 362 44.34 1.63 -33.85
N TYR A 363 43.74 0.76 -33.04
CA TYR A 363 44.35 -0.48 -32.59
C TYR A 363 44.60 -1.47 -33.75
N LEU A 364 43.60 -1.71 -34.59
CA LEU A 364 43.73 -2.57 -35.76
C LEU A 364 44.72 -2.06 -36.80
N ALA A 365 44.94 -0.73 -36.84
CA ALA A 365 45.96 -0.09 -37.64
C ALA A 365 47.39 -0.13 -37.00
N HIS A 366 47.53 -0.75 -35.83
CA HIS A 366 48.77 -0.82 -35.01
C HIS A 366 49.30 0.56 -34.55
N ASN A 367 48.45 1.56 -34.44
CA ASN A 367 48.79 2.89 -33.94
C ASN A 367 48.81 2.96 -32.43
N ILE A 368 48.10 2.09 -31.76
CA ILE A 368 48.06 1.96 -30.31
C ILE A 368 48.33 0.48 -29.91
N SER A 369 48.86 0.28 -28.72
CA SER A 369 49.16 -1.05 -28.15
C SER A 369 47.89 -1.67 -27.54
N LEU A 370 47.90 -3.00 -27.31
CA LEU A 370 46.84 -3.69 -26.56
C LEU A 370 46.63 -3.14 -25.17
N LEU A 371 47.71 -2.72 -24.50
CA LEU A 371 47.66 -2.16 -23.18
C LEU A 371 46.90 -0.82 -23.18
N GLU A 372 47.23 0.05 -24.13
CA GLU A 372 46.53 1.33 -24.30
C GLU A 372 45.03 1.11 -24.65
N LEU A 373 44.72 0.14 -25.50
CA LEU A 373 43.33 -0.21 -25.83
C LEU A 373 42.55 -0.63 -24.55
N ILE A 374 43.11 -1.53 -23.74
CA ILE A 374 42.47 -1.99 -22.49
C ILE A 374 42.32 -0.84 -21.49
N ASP A 375 43.32 0.04 -21.37
CA ASP A 375 43.25 1.22 -20.51
C ASP A 375 42.14 2.20 -20.94
N ILE A 376 42.02 2.47 -22.25
CA ILE A 376 40.97 3.30 -22.81
C ILE A 376 39.58 2.67 -22.57
N TYR A 377 39.41 1.36 -22.80
CA TYR A 377 38.14 0.69 -22.53
C TYR A 377 37.75 0.75 -21.07
N THR A 378 38.72 0.53 -20.17
CA THR A 378 38.48 0.63 -18.73
C THR A 378 38.04 2.04 -18.35
N ALA A 379 38.75 3.08 -18.79
CA ALA A 379 38.41 4.46 -18.51
C ALA A 379 37.04 4.86 -19.09
N TRP A 380 36.75 4.42 -20.32
CA TRP A 380 35.44 4.65 -20.95
C TRP A 380 34.30 4.00 -20.15
N ARG A 381 34.45 2.71 -19.79
CA ARG A 381 33.46 1.99 -19.01
C ARG A 381 33.22 2.64 -17.65
N GLU A 382 34.28 3.01 -16.92
CA GLU A 382 34.19 3.72 -15.65
C GLU A 382 33.43 5.05 -15.77
N ALA A 383 33.68 5.80 -16.85
CA ALA A 383 32.98 7.04 -17.15
C ALA A 383 31.48 6.81 -17.42
N GLN A 384 31.16 5.82 -18.24
CA GLN A 384 29.76 5.45 -18.53
C GLN A 384 29.01 4.93 -17.28
N GLU A 385 29.64 4.07 -16.48
CA GLU A 385 29.06 3.60 -15.23
C GLU A 385 28.82 4.76 -14.25
N MET A 386 29.73 5.72 -14.16
CA MET A 386 29.56 6.91 -13.34
C MET A 386 28.37 7.76 -13.82
N MET A 387 28.18 7.91 -15.12
CA MET A 387 27.02 8.63 -15.68
C MET A 387 25.71 7.93 -15.34
N VAL A 388 25.61 6.60 -15.55
CA VAL A 388 24.43 5.81 -15.20
C VAL A 388 24.14 5.91 -13.71
N ALA A 389 25.17 5.79 -12.86
CA ALA A 389 25.04 5.91 -11.41
C ALA A 389 24.58 7.30 -10.96
N SER A 390 25.15 8.36 -11.54
CA SER A 390 24.81 9.75 -11.21
C SER A 390 23.37 10.08 -11.61
N ARG A 391 22.97 9.68 -12.83
CA ARG A 391 21.61 9.86 -13.32
C ARG A 391 20.59 9.05 -12.52
N GLY A 392 20.88 7.78 -12.24
CA GLY A 392 20.06 6.94 -11.36
C GLY A 392 19.89 7.53 -9.96
N THR A 393 20.96 8.11 -9.39
CA THR A 393 20.91 8.77 -8.08
C THR A 393 20.10 10.07 -8.13
N LEU A 394 20.16 10.83 -9.22
CA LEU A 394 19.31 12.00 -9.41
C LEU A 394 17.82 11.63 -9.43
N LEU A 395 17.46 10.61 -10.22
CA LEU A 395 16.08 10.11 -10.29
C LEU A 395 15.58 9.60 -8.93
N THR A 396 16.40 8.83 -8.22
CA THR A 396 16.02 8.35 -6.88
C THR A 396 15.95 9.48 -5.85
N ALA A 397 16.80 10.51 -5.94
CA ALA A 397 16.70 11.68 -5.07
C ALA A 397 15.42 12.50 -5.33
N ALA A 398 14.94 12.54 -6.57
CA ALA A 398 13.64 13.14 -6.91
C ALA A 398 12.47 12.34 -6.29
N ILE A 399 12.54 11.01 -6.31
CA ILE A 399 11.56 10.14 -5.63
C ILE A 399 11.59 10.37 -4.12
N ASP A 400 12.77 10.43 -3.51
CA ASP A 400 12.92 10.70 -2.08
C ASP A 400 12.34 12.06 -1.71
N TYR A 401 12.52 13.07 -2.57
CA TYR A 401 11.92 14.40 -2.41
C TYR A 401 10.39 14.31 -2.45
N ASN A 402 9.82 13.64 -3.44
CA ASN A 402 8.37 13.46 -3.58
C ASN A 402 7.79 12.73 -2.37
N LEU A 403 8.44 11.66 -1.89
CA LEU A 403 8.02 10.93 -0.69
C LEU A 403 8.02 11.84 0.54
N ALA A 404 9.05 12.63 0.74
CA ALA A 404 9.14 13.57 1.86
C ALA A 404 8.12 14.72 1.73
N ALA A 405 7.87 15.20 0.51
CA ALA A 405 6.83 16.18 0.22
C ALA A 405 5.42 15.60 0.40
N GLY A 406 5.25 14.27 0.21
CA GLY A 406 3.97 13.58 0.22
C GLY A 406 3.06 13.95 -0.95
N THR A 407 3.67 14.49 -2.01
CA THR A 407 3.04 14.84 -3.28
C THR A 407 4.08 14.76 -4.39
N GLU A 408 3.64 14.52 -5.63
CA GLU A 408 4.54 14.43 -6.78
C GLU A 408 4.88 15.82 -7.31
N VAL A 409 6.09 16.30 -6.99
CA VAL A 409 6.65 17.57 -7.45
C VAL A 409 7.51 17.35 -8.69
N TYR A 410 8.29 16.30 -8.69
CA TYR A 410 9.20 15.91 -9.76
C TYR A 410 8.67 14.65 -10.42
N ARG A 411 8.40 14.71 -11.72
CA ARG A 411 7.87 13.56 -12.46
C ARG A 411 8.98 12.80 -13.18
N ILE A 412 8.99 11.50 -13.00
CA ILE A 412 9.79 10.59 -13.80
C ILE A 412 8.95 10.22 -15.01
N VAL A 413 9.50 10.45 -16.20
CA VAL A 413 8.84 10.24 -17.48
C VAL A 413 9.74 9.44 -18.43
N ASP A 414 9.11 8.78 -19.40
CA ASP A 414 9.84 8.16 -20.50
C ASP A 414 10.39 9.28 -21.42
N ARG A 415 11.68 9.21 -21.75
CA ARG A 415 12.31 10.15 -22.68
C ARG A 415 11.84 9.80 -24.10
N GLN A 416 11.23 10.77 -24.78
CA GLN A 416 10.77 10.63 -26.16
C GLN A 416 11.94 10.61 -27.17
#